data_3e9a742c6705709a555c9412cc1ff1e9
#
_entry.id   3e9a742c6705709a555c9412cc1ff1e9
#
_cell.length_a   1.000
_cell.length_b   1.000
_cell.length_c   1.000
_cell.angle_alpha   90.00
_cell.angle_beta   90.00
_cell.angle_gamma   90.00
#
_symmetry.space_group_name_H-M   'P 1'
#
loop_
_entity.id
_entity.type
_entity.pdbx_description
1 polymer ?
#
loop_
_entity_poly.entity_id
_entity_poly.type
_entity_poly.pdbx_seq_one_letter_code
_entity_poly.pdbx_strand_id
1 'polypeptide(L)'
;KELAPIFKATAYAPDSIIEAIDAYPNRSIMGVQWHPEALTYGGDTTMLKIFHHLIRKAETFHQAKEMHKHFLSVDTHTDTPFWFKRAGFSIADRERNRVNIPKMQEGKLDGVFLAAFIGQGKRDEVSLQEAVQKVTGLIEGIRKQAELNKDLCGIAVTNQDFIRLKNEGKKAFFIGIENGYGIGKDLANIAKFKTMGVNYITLCHSYDNDICDSSTHTKKEWDGLSPFGEEVVKEMNRQGIMVDMSHASEKSFWDVIKLSKAPIICSHSSSMAMCK
;
A
#
# COMPACT_ATOMS: atom_id res chain seq x y z
N LYS A 1 -30.76 -17.41 -22.08
CA LYS A 1 -29.60 -17.86 -21.30
C LYS A 1 -29.05 -16.66 -20.54
N GLU A 2 -28.77 -16.82 -19.27
CA GLU A 2 -28.11 -15.77 -18.45
C GLU A 2 -26.61 -15.69 -18.78
N LEU A 3 -26.09 -14.47 -18.89
CA LEU A 3 -24.66 -14.23 -19.00
C LEU A 3 -23.99 -14.47 -17.64
N ALA A 4 -22.75 -14.95 -17.65
CA ALA A 4 -21.98 -14.99 -16.43
C ALA A 4 -21.81 -13.56 -15.85
N PRO A 5 -21.82 -13.39 -14.50
CA PRO A 5 -21.87 -12.06 -13.86
C PRO A 5 -20.76 -11.08 -14.26
N ILE A 6 -19.65 -11.59 -14.83
CA ILE A 6 -18.52 -10.78 -15.28
C ILE A 6 -18.74 -10.18 -16.68
N PHE A 7 -19.79 -10.60 -17.42
CA PHE A 7 -20.07 -10.12 -18.77
C PHE A 7 -21.29 -9.24 -18.84
N LYS A 8 -21.22 -8.23 -19.68
CA LYS A 8 -22.31 -7.37 -20.08
C LYS A 8 -22.56 -7.53 -21.58
N ALA A 9 -23.80 -7.68 -21.99
CA ALA A 9 -24.17 -7.63 -23.40
C ALA A 9 -23.97 -6.21 -23.94
N THR A 10 -23.28 -6.08 -25.08
CA THR A 10 -22.93 -4.80 -25.71
C THR A 10 -23.51 -4.63 -27.10
N ALA A 11 -23.99 -5.71 -27.72
CA ALA A 11 -24.77 -5.66 -28.95
C ALA A 11 -25.85 -6.75 -28.98
N TYR A 12 -26.96 -6.45 -29.66
CA TYR A 12 -28.09 -7.35 -29.85
C TYR A 12 -28.52 -7.34 -31.32
N ALA A 13 -28.95 -8.49 -31.82
CA ALA A 13 -29.67 -8.59 -33.08
C ALA A 13 -31.12 -8.07 -32.90
N PRO A 14 -31.86 -7.79 -34.01
CA PRO A 14 -33.24 -7.31 -33.95
C PRO A 14 -34.20 -8.25 -33.20
N ASP A 15 -33.88 -9.53 -33.15
CA ASP A 15 -34.61 -10.57 -32.41
C ASP A 15 -34.19 -10.71 -30.93
N SER A 16 -33.40 -9.76 -30.41
CA SER A 16 -32.89 -9.72 -29.05
C SER A 16 -31.88 -10.80 -28.70
N ILE A 17 -31.32 -11.50 -29.67
CA ILE A 17 -30.16 -12.37 -29.46
C ILE A 17 -28.93 -11.52 -29.15
N ILE A 18 -28.16 -11.95 -28.15
CA ILE A 18 -26.88 -11.26 -27.79
C ILE A 18 -25.85 -11.54 -28.86
N GLU A 19 -25.36 -10.49 -29.50
CA GLU A 19 -24.35 -10.55 -30.56
C GLU A 19 -22.96 -10.16 -30.09
N ALA A 20 -22.84 -9.37 -29.02
CA ALA A 20 -21.54 -9.06 -28.42
C ALA A 20 -21.61 -8.95 -26.91
N ILE A 21 -20.52 -9.34 -26.27
CA ILE A 21 -20.33 -9.25 -24.82
C ILE A 21 -18.99 -8.59 -24.51
N ASP A 22 -18.93 -7.88 -23.38
CA ASP A 22 -17.70 -7.31 -22.84
C ASP A 22 -17.59 -7.65 -21.34
N ALA A 23 -16.38 -7.89 -20.87
CA ALA A 23 -16.14 -8.17 -19.47
C ALA A 23 -16.09 -6.86 -18.65
N TYR A 24 -16.89 -6.82 -17.59
CA TYR A 24 -17.00 -5.66 -16.71
C TYR A 24 -16.67 -6.05 -15.26
N PRO A 25 -16.02 -5.19 -14.48
CA PRO A 25 -15.21 -4.04 -14.88
C PRO A 25 -13.75 -4.42 -15.19
N ASN A 26 -13.13 -3.69 -16.10
CA ASN A 26 -11.68 -3.67 -16.34
C ASN A 26 -11.00 -4.99 -16.78
N ARG A 27 -11.70 -5.90 -17.42
CA ARG A 27 -11.09 -7.07 -18.06
C ARG A 27 -11.07 -6.88 -19.59
N SER A 28 -9.95 -7.13 -20.22
CA SER A 28 -9.79 -7.02 -21.68
C SER A 28 -10.29 -8.30 -22.38
N ILE A 29 -11.57 -8.64 -22.18
CA ILE A 29 -12.21 -9.79 -22.82
C ILE A 29 -13.45 -9.27 -23.54
N MET A 30 -13.47 -9.41 -24.85
CA MET A 30 -14.61 -9.10 -25.72
C MET A 30 -14.96 -10.35 -26.52
N GLY A 31 -16.23 -10.65 -26.64
CA GLY A 31 -16.76 -11.71 -27.49
C GLY A 31 -17.73 -11.14 -28.49
N VAL A 32 -17.66 -11.60 -29.74
CA VAL A 32 -18.63 -11.28 -30.79
C VAL A 32 -19.14 -12.57 -31.40
N GLN A 33 -20.43 -12.59 -31.79
CA GLN A 33 -21.09 -13.75 -32.38
C GLN A 33 -20.82 -13.89 -33.88
N TRP A 34 -20.65 -12.76 -34.58
CA TRP A 34 -20.33 -12.75 -36.00
C TRP A 34 -18.81 -12.92 -36.25
N HIS A 35 -18.46 -13.01 -37.53
CA HIS A 35 -17.10 -13.18 -38.03
C HIS A 35 -16.51 -11.86 -38.56
N PRO A 36 -15.93 -10.99 -37.69
CA PRO A 36 -15.35 -9.72 -38.14
C PRO A 36 -14.18 -9.91 -39.10
N GLU A 37 -13.43 -11.01 -38.97
CA GLU A 37 -12.32 -11.39 -39.87
C GLU A 37 -12.83 -11.65 -41.29
N ALA A 38 -13.95 -12.37 -41.43
CA ALA A 38 -14.53 -12.66 -42.73
C ALA A 38 -15.03 -11.41 -43.45
N LEU A 39 -15.68 -10.48 -42.73
CA LEU A 39 -16.10 -9.18 -43.27
C LEU A 39 -14.90 -8.39 -43.74
N THR A 40 -13.85 -8.32 -42.95
CA THR A 40 -12.61 -7.59 -43.30
C THR A 40 -11.92 -8.19 -44.52
N TYR A 41 -11.83 -9.53 -44.59
CA TYR A 41 -11.28 -10.23 -45.72
C TYR A 41 -12.11 -9.98 -47.00
N GLY A 42 -13.43 -9.82 -46.87
CA GLY A 42 -14.34 -9.43 -47.97
C GLY A 42 -14.27 -7.98 -48.37
N GLY A 43 -13.39 -7.17 -47.79
CA GLY A 43 -13.18 -5.75 -48.11
C GLY A 43 -13.95 -4.76 -47.21
N ASP A 44 -14.75 -5.22 -46.26
CA ASP A 44 -15.42 -4.36 -45.27
C ASP A 44 -14.46 -4.02 -44.14
N THR A 45 -13.90 -2.80 -44.15
CA THR A 45 -12.95 -2.35 -43.13
C THR A 45 -13.60 -1.87 -41.84
N THR A 46 -14.93 -1.85 -41.74
CA THR A 46 -15.67 -1.34 -40.57
C THR A 46 -15.28 -2.15 -39.30
N MET A 47 -15.07 -3.45 -39.43
CA MET A 47 -14.72 -4.34 -38.33
C MET A 47 -13.24 -4.31 -37.94
N LEU A 48 -12.37 -3.68 -38.70
CA LEU A 48 -10.95 -3.47 -38.35
C LEU A 48 -10.78 -2.76 -37.02
N LYS A 49 -11.76 -1.97 -36.59
CA LYS A 49 -11.75 -1.28 -35.28
C LYS A 49 -11.62 -2.25 -34.09
N ILE A 50 -12.20 -3.45 -34.18
CA ILE A 50 -12.12 -4.50 -33.16
C ILE A 50 -10.67 -4.99 -33.05
N PHE A 51 -10.04 -5.28 -34.18
CA PHE A 51 -8.65 -5.75 -34.23
C PHE A 51 -7.67 -4.66 -33.79
N HIS A 52 -7.86 -3.42 -34.25
CA HIS A 52 -7.07 -2.28 -33.78
C HIS A 52 -7.22 -2.03 -32.30
N HIS A 53 -8.43 -2.24 -31.72
CA HIS A 53 -8.62 -2.16 -30.27
C HIS A 53 -7.79 -3.21 -29.53
N LEU A 54 -7.81 -4.47 -29.99
CA LEU A 54 -7.03 -5.56 -29.43
C LEU A 54 -5.52 -5.26 -29.50
N ILE A 55 -5.03 -4.83 -30.66
CA ILE A 55 -3.61 -4.50 -30.87
C ILE A 55 -3.20 -3.38 -29.89
N ARG A 56 -3.96 -2.26 -29.83
CA ARG A 56 -3.64 -1.16 -28.90
C ARG A 56 -3.62 -1.61 -27.44
N LYS A 57 -4.55 -2.50 -27.02
CA LYS A 57 -4.55 -3.06 -25.68
C LYS A 57 -3.33 -3.92 -25.42
N ALA A 58 -2.93 -4.76 -26.39
CA ALA A 58 -1.74 -5.57 -26.32
C ALA A 58 -0.45 -4.76 -26.24
N GLU A 59 -0.35 -3.69 -27.05
CA GLU A 59 0.77 -2.75 -27.02
C GLU A 59 0.87 -2.02 -25.67
N THR A 60 -0.26 -1.50 -25.17
CA THR A 60 -0.31 -0.83 -23.84
C THR A 60 0.13 -1.79 -22.74
N PHE A 61 -0.34 -3.04 -22.77
CA PHE A 61 0.06 -4.06 -21.81
C PHE A 61 1.54 -4.39 -21.91
N HIS A 62 2.07 -4.52 -23.13
CA HIS A 62 3.49 -4.75 -23.36
C HIS A 62 4.33 -3.58 -22.82
N GLN A 63 3.97 -2.34 -23.16
CA GLN A 63 4.66 -1.14 -22.67
C GLN A 63 4.64 -1.08 -21.13
N ALA A 64 3.49 -1.32 -20.50
CA ALA A 64 3.40 -1.36 -19.04
C ALA A 64 4.34 -2.41 -18.43
N LYS A 65 4.41 -3.61 -19.02
CA LYS A 65 5.34 -4.66 -18.56
C LYS A 65 6.80 -4.25 -18.71
N GLU A 66 7.17 -3.61 -19.81
CA GLU A 66 8.53 -3.11 -20.00
C GLU A 66 8.86 -2.01 -18.99
N MET A 67 7.94 -1.06 -18.75
CA MET A 67 8.13 -0.02 -17.73
C MET A 67 8.42 -0.62 -16.35
N HIS A 68 7.67 -1.64 -15.92
CA HIS A 68 7.89 -2.29 -14.62
C HIS A 68 9.26 -2.97 -14.48
N LYS A 69 9.98 -3.26 -15.57
CA LYS A 69 11.36 -3.74 -15.49
C LYS A 69 12.33 -2.63 -15.06
N HIS A 70 12.04 -1.39 -15.43
CA HIS A 70 12.93 -0.24 -15.23
C HIS A 70 12.61 0.57 -13.98
N PHE A 71 11.41 0.45 -13.41
CA PHE A 71 10.99 1.16 -12.21
C PHE A 71 10.99 0.26 -10.99
N LEU A 72 11.15 0.89 -9.83
CA LEU A 72 10.82 0.29 -8.55
C LEU A 72 9.41 0.74 -8.18
N SER A 73 8.46 -0.20 -8.11
CA SER A 73 7.10 0.06 -7.70
C SER A 73 6.91 -0.31 -6.23
N VAL A 74 6.35 0.62 -5.45
CA VAL A 74 6.13 0.43 -4.02
C VAL A 74 4.75 0.92 -3.61
N ASP A 75 4.06 0.10 -2.80
CA ASP A 75 2.87 0.51 -2.05
C ASP A 75 3.34 0.95 -0.65
N THR A 76 2.99 2.16 -0.28
CA THR A 76 3.53 2.79 0.93
C THR A 76 2.77 2.42 2.20
N HIS A 77 1.66 1.63 2.12
CA HIS A 77 0.92 1.21 3.31
C HIS A 77 0.01 0.00 3.08
N THR A 78 0.06 -0.96 3.99
CA THR A 78 -0.95 -2.02 4.10
C THR A 78 -1.03 -2.59 5.51
N ASP A 79 -2.26 -2.87 5.95
CA ASP A 79 -2.57 -3.51 7.26
C ASP A 79 -2.48 -5.03 7.24
N THR A 80 -1.84 -5.61 6.25
CA THR A 80 -1.65 -7.06 6.15
C THR A 80 -1.10 -7.68 7.45
N PRO A 81 -0.22 -7.03 8.26
CA PRO A 81 0.27 -7.58 9.53
C PRO A 81 -0.80 -7.90 10.56
N PHE A 82 -1.98 -7.34 10.48
CA PHE A 82 -3.14 -7.72 11.32
C PHE A 82 -3.45 -9.22 11.29
N TRP A 83 -3.16 -9.84 10.16
CA TRP A 83 -3.48 -11.24 9.91
C TRP A 83 -2.40 -12.20 10.42
N PHE A 84 -1.19 -11.71 10.72
CA PHE A 84 -0.04 -12.54 11.06
C PHE A 84 -0.20 -13.34 12.38
N LYS A 85 -1.11 -12.91 13.24
CA LYS A 85 -1.43 -13.62 14.48
C LYS A 85 -2.41 -14.80 14.28
N ARG A 86 -3.01 -14.93 13.09
CA ARG A 86 -3.96 -16.01 12.82
C ARG A 86 -3.20 -17.32 12.56
N ALA A 87 -3.66 -18.40 13.20
CA ALA A 87 -3.08 -19.72 12.99
C ALA A 87 -3.16 -20.12 11.51
N GLY A 88 -2.08 -20.66 10.98
CA GLY A 88 -1.97 -21.09 9.59
C GLY A 88 -1.94 -19.96 8.56
N PHE A 89 -1.74 -18.71 8.96
CA PHE A 89 -1.58 -17.60 8.01
C PHE A 89 -0.19 -17.58 7.39
N SER A 90 -0.13 -17.45 6.08
CA SER A 90 1.08 -17.12 5.34
C SER A 90 0.83 -15.97 4.37
N ILE A 91 1.76 -15.01 4.27
CA ILE A 91 1.71 -13.95 3.27
C ILE A 91 1.93 -14.48 1.85
N ALA A 92 2.37 -15.72 1.70
CA ALA A 92 2.45 -16.44 0.43
C ALA A 92 1.10 -17.03 -0.03
N ASP A 93 0.06 -17.03 0.82
CA ASP A 93 -1.27 -17.54 0.47
C ASP A 93 -2.08 -16.48 -0.28
N ARG A 94 -2.59 -16.84 -1.48
CA ARG A 94 -3.31 -15.92 -2.36
C ARG A 94 -4.65 -15.41 -1.81
N GLU A 95 -5.37 -16.24 -1.07
CA GLU A 95 -6.81 -16.04 -0.89
C GLU A 95 -7.19 -15.11 0.27
N ARG A 96 -6.32 -14.91 1.25
CA ARG A 96 -6.73 -14.35 2.54
C ARG A 96 -6.56 -12.85 2.72
N ASN A 97 -5.81 -12.17 1.85
CA ASN A 97 -5.50 -10.74 2.01
C ASN A 97 -5.60 -9.97 0.70
N ARG A 98 -5.76 -8.66 0.84
CA ARG A 98 -5.71 -7.75 -0.30
C ARG A 98 -4.29 -7.67 -0.88
N VAL A 99 -3.28 -7.59 -0.01
CA VAL A 99 -1.86 -7.61 -0.38
C VAL A 99 -1.22 -8.89 0.14
N ASN A 100 -0.64 -9.67 -0.77
CA ASN A 100 0.12 -10.89 -0.51
C ASN A 100 1.10 -11.12 -1.66
N ILE A 101 2.09 -12.00 -1.46
CA ILE A 101 3.15 -12.23 -2.45
C ILE A 101 2.62 -12.61 -3.84
N PRO A 102 1.67 -13.56 -4.01
CA PRO A 102 1.14 -13.87 -5.33
C PRO A 102 0.48 -12.69 -6.05
N LYS A 103 -0.31 -11.86 -5.34
CA LYS A 103 -0.92 -10.67 -5.92
C LYS A 103 0.10 -9.59 -6.28
N MET A 104 1.15 -9.42 -5.45
CA MET A 104 2.26 -8.53 -5.77
C MET A 104 3.00 -9.00 -7.03
N GLN A 105 3.18 -10.31 -7.21
CA GLN A 105 3.78 -10.87 -8.43
C GLN A 105 2.93 -10.61 -9.66
N GLU A 106 1.63 -10.83 -9.59
CA GLU A 106 0.69 -10.55 -10.68
C GLU A 106 0.62 -9.07 -11.04
N GLY A 107 0.46 -8.22 -10.01
CA GLY A 107 0.38 -6.76 -10.17
C GLY A 107 1.72 -6.09 -10.46
N LYS A 108 2.83 -6.85 -10.52
CA LYS A 108 4.18 -6.32 -10.72
C LYS A 108 4.62 -5.31 -9.66
N LEU A 109 4.05 -5.39 -8.46
CA LEU A 109 4.46 -4.59 -7.33
C LEU A 109 5.76 -5.16 -6.75
N ASP A 110 6.81 -4.33 -6.66
CA ASP A 110 8.14 -4.77 -6.23
C ASP A 110 8.30 -4.73 -4.71
N GLY A 111 7.71 -3.73 -4.05
CA GLY A 111 7.81 -3.56 -2.61
C GLY A 111 6.52 -3.07 -1.97
N VAL A 112 6.40 -3.29 -0.67
CA VAL A 112 5.26 -2.84 0.13
C VAL A 112 5.69 -2.51 1.55
N PHE A 113 5.12 -1.44 2.12
CA PHE A 113 5.25 -1.14 3.53
C PHE A 113 4.17 -1.89 4.33
N LEU A 114 4.62 -2.72 5.24
CA LEU A 114 3.80 -3.49 6.17
C LEU A 114 3.65 -2.70 7.46
N ALA A 115 2.43 -2.27 7.78
CA ALA A 115 2.14 -1.41 8.93
C ALA A 115 2.02 -2.23 10.22
N ALA A 116 2.90 -1.95 11.18
CA ALA A 116 2.76 -2.37 12.56
C ALA A 116 1.78 -1.40 13.26
N PHE A 117 0.49 -1.57 12.97
CA PHE A 117 -0.58 -0.71 13.49
C PHE A 117 -1.00 -1.10 14.90
N ILE A 118 -1.21 -0.09 15.74
CA ILE A 118 -1.87 -0.24 17.03
C ILE A 118 -2.93 0.86 17.23
N GLY A 119 -4.06 0.47 17.82
CA GLY A 119 -5.08 1.44 18.25
C GLY A 119 -4.58 2.28 19.43
N GLN A 120 -5.12 3.51 19.53
CA GLN A 120 -4.87 4.40 20.67
C GLN A 120 -5.46 3.80 21.95
N GLY A 121 -4.65 3.73 22.98
CA GLY A 121 -5.05 3.35 24.34
C GLY A 121 -4.97 4.51 25.32
N LYS A 122 -5.02 4.22 26.62
CA LYS A 122 -4.73 5.18 27.68
C LYS A 122 -3.26 5.61 27.62
N ARG A 123 -2.97 6.81 28.11
CA ARG A 123 -1.61 7.37 28.10
C ARG A 123 -0.94 7.32 29.49
N ASP A 124 -1.37 6.33 30.33
CA ASP A 124 -0.65 5.97 31.55
C ASP A 124 0.57 5.10 31.22
N GLU A 125 1.48 5.01 32.19
CA GLU A 125 2.77 4.32 32.00
C GLU A 125 2.59 2.85 31.59
N VAL A 126 1.65 2.14 32.20
CA VAL A 126 1.40 0.71 31.92
C VAL A 126 0.90 0.54 30.48
N SER A 127 -0.09 1.36 30.07
CA SER A 127 -0.67 1.31 28.73
C SER A 127 0.36 1.67 27.65
N LEU A 128 1.24 2.64 27.92
CA LEU A 128 2.33 3.01 27.01
C LEU A 128 3.38 1.89 26.88
N GLN A 129 3.75 1.21 27.98
CA GLN A 129 4.64 0.05 27.93
C GLN A 129 4.03 -1.12 27.14
N GLU A 130 2.74 -1.40 27.34
CA GLU A 130 2.02 -2.40 26.53
C GLU A 130 1.99 -2.04 25.04
N ALA A 131 1.84 -0.76 24.70
CA ALA A 131 1.86 -0.30 23.31
C ALA A 131 3.21 -0.60 22.65
N VAL A 132 4.32 -0.30 23.33
CA VAL A 132 5.69 -0.64 22.85
C VAL A 132 5.85 -2.14 22.64
N GLN A 133 5.33 -2.96 23.57
CA GLN A 133 5.40 -4.42 23.42
C GLN A 133 4.57 -4.92 22.22
N LYS A 134 3.36 -4.38 22.05
CA LYS A 134 2.48 -4.73 20.91
C LYS A 134 3.12 -4.41 19.57
N VAL A 135 3.70 -3.20 19.41
CA VAL A 135 4.42 -2.81 18.20
C VAL A 135 5.62 -3.72 17.97
N THR A 136 6.43 -3.99 19.01
CA THR A 136 7.56 -4.91 18.94
C THR A 136 7.12 -6.28 18.41
N GLY A 137 6.06 -6.85 18.95
CA GLY A 137 5.54 -8.15 18.51
C GLY A 137 4.98 -8.14 17.06
N LEU A 138 4.43 -7.00 16.59
CA LEU A 138 4.01 -6.88 15.19
C LEU A 138 5.21 -6.84 14.25
N ILE A 139 6.26 -6.08 14.58
CA ILE A 139 7.50 -6.03 13.80
C ILE A 139 8.16 -7.42 13.74
N GLU A 140 8.22 -8.13 14.85
CA GLU A 140 8.71 -9.53 14.89
C GLU A 140 7.87 -10.46 14.01
N GLY A 141 6.54 -10.26 13.99
CA GLY A 141 5.63 -10.98 13.12
C GLY A 141 5.93 -10.72 11.62
N ILE A 142 6.20 -9.48 11.24
CA ILE A 142 6.61 -9.11 9.86
C ILE A 142 7.92 -9.82 9.50
N ARG A 143 8.93 -9.73 10.36
CA ARG A 143 10.24 -10.37 10.14
C ARG A 143 10.12 -11.89 10.03
N LYS A 144 9.28 -12.50 10.88
CA LYS A 144 9.00 -13.93 10.83
C LYS A 144 8.35 -14.35 9.50
N GLN A 145 7.38 -13.58 9.00
CA GLN A 145 6.77 -13.85 7.69
C GLN A 145 7.78 -13.73 6.53
N ALA A 146 8.68 -12.76 6.61
CA ALA A 146 9.74 -12.62 5.62
C ALA A 146 10.72 -13.81 5.67
N GLU A 147 11.12 -14.27 6.84
CA GLU A 147 12.02 -15.42 7.00
C GLU A 147 11.38 -16.73 6.53
N LEU A 148 10.11 -16.97 6.88
CA LEU A 148 9.36 -18.15 6.42
C LEU A 148 9.20 -18.20 4.90
N ASN A 149 9.29 -17.06 4.22
CA ASN A 149 9.11 -16.92 2.78
C ASN A 149 10.35 -16.30 2.09
N LYS A 150 11.55 -16.51 2.64
CA LYS A 150 12.81 -15.89 2.20
C LYS A 150 13.20 -16.12 0.74
N ASP A 151 12.66 -17.16 0.13
CA ASP A 151 12.85 -17.43 -1.30
C ASP A 151 12.00 -16.51 -2.19
N LEU A 152 10.93 -15.92 -1.65
CA LEU A 152 9.97 -15.08 -2.37
C LEU A 152 10.04 -13.59 -1.98
N CYS A 153 10.56 -13.27 -0.80
CA CYS A 153 10.60 -11.91 -0.28
C CYS A 153 11.76 -11.71 0.71
N GLY A 154 11.98 -10.46 1.09
CA GLY A 154 12.96 -10.09 2.11
C GLY A 154 12.64 -8.72 2.73
N ILE A 155 13.22 -8.46 3.91
CA ILE A 155 13.14 -7.13 4.54
C ILE A 155 14.10 -6.17 3.83
N ALA A 156 13.59 -5.00 3.46
CA ALA A 156 14.37 -3.90 2.93
C ALA A 156 14.43 -2.76 3.95
N VAL A 157 15.63 -2.38 4.33
CA VAL A 157 15.88 -1.24 5.24
C VAL A 157 16.43 -0.04 4.46
N THR A 158 17.08 -0.32 3.34
CA THR A 158 17.70 0.66 2.46
C THR A 158 17.20 0.54 1.03
N ASN A 159 17.48 1.57 0.22
CA ASN A 159 17.21 1.52 -1.22
C ASN A 159 18.06 0.42 -1.91
N GLN A 160 19.26 0.16 -1.44
CA GLN A 160 20.12 -0.92 -1.96
C GLN A 160 19.51 -2.29 -1.71
N ASP A 161 18.88 -2.51 -0.55
CA ASP A 161 18.13 -3.75 -0.28
C ASP A 161 16.97 -3.92 -1.26
N PHE A 162 16.24 -2.85 -1.55
CA PHE A 162 15.12 -2.87 -2.49
C PHE A 162 15.58 -3.28 -3.89
N ILE A 163 16.63 -2.62 -4.39
CA ILE A 163 17.22 -2.92 -5.71
C ILE A 163 17.71 -4.38 -5.76
N ARG A 164 18.44 -4.81 -4.72
CA ARG A 164 18.94 -6.19 -4.62
C ARG A 164 17.81 -7.21 -4.66
N LEU A 165 16.77 -7.04 -3.83
CA LEU A 165 15.63 -7.95 -3.79
C LEU A 165 14.90 -8.02 -5.13
N LYS A 166 14.69 -6.88 -5.80
CA LYS A 166 14.12 -6.87 -7.16
C LYS A 166 14.97 -7.65 -8.15
N ASN A 167 16.29 -7.47 -8.13
CA ASN A 167 17.20 -8.19 -9.02
C ASN A 167 17.23 -9.71 -8.73
N GLU A 168 16.98 -10.10 -7.49
CA GLU A 168 16.80 -11.50 -7.08
C GLU A 168 15.42 -12.06 -7.43
N GLY A 169 14.51 -11.25 -7.98
CA GLY A 169 13.13 -11.64 -8.28
C GLY A 169 12.22 -11.72 -7.05
N LYS A 170 12.68 -11.22 -5.90
CA LYS A 170 11.96 -11.23 -4.62
C LYS A 170 11.18 -9.94 -4.40
N LYS A 171 10.16 -10.01 -3.55
CA LYS A 171 9.40 -8.85 -3.10
C LYS A 171 10.05 -8.22 -1.87
N ALA A 172 10.10 -6.88 -1.86
CA ALA A 172 10.66 -6.14 -0.74
C ALA A 172 9.58 -5.78 0.29
N PHE A 173 9.82 -6.10 1.55
CA PHE A 173 8.99 -5.71 2.67
C PHE A 173 9.70 -4.62 3.47
N PHE A 174 9.09 -3.45 3.50
CA PHE A 174 9.46 -2.36 4.39
C PHE A 174 8.58 -2.40 5.63
N ILE A 175 9.06 -1.89 6.75
CA ILE A 175 8.34 -1.87 8.01
C ILE A 175 7.97 -0.44 8.36
N GLY A 176 6.66 -0.18 8.51
CA GLY A 176 6.13 1.05 9.08
C GLY A 176 5.53 0.80 10.45
N ILE A 177 5.62 1.76 11.35
CA ILE A 177 4.81 1.81 12.57
C ILE A 177 3.67 2.77 12.31
N GLU A 178 2.43 2.33 12.49
CA GLU A 178 1.27 3.20 12.40
C GLU A 178 0.70 3.47 13.79
N ASN A 179 0.64 4.76 14.12
CA ASN A 179 0.39 5.37 15.41
C ASN A 179 1.62 5.45 16.32
N GLY A 180 2.23 6.63 16.38
CA GLY A 180 3.37 6.95 17.24
C GLY A 180 3.12 6.76 18.75
N TYR A 181 1.86 6.55 19.16
CA TYR A 181 1.52 6.04 20.50
C TYR A 181 2.35 4.80 20.86
N GLY A 182 2.72 4.01 19.85
CA GLY A 182 3.53 2.80 19.99
C GLY A 182 4.99 3.00 20.37
N ILE A 183 5.50 4.24 20.35
CA ILE A 183 6.85 4.53 20.87
C ILE A 183 6.86 4.75 22.39
N GLY A 184 5.68 4.86 23.02
CA GLY A 184 5.58 5.30 24.42
C GLY A 184 6.09 6.73 24.61
N LYS A 185 6.49 7.07 25.81
CA LYS A 185 7.13 8.36 26.14
C LYS A 185 8.65 8.26 26.27
N ASP A 186 9.28 7.37 25.49
CA ASP A 186 10.72 7.15 25.54
C ASP A 186 11.31 7.21 24.11
N LEU A 187 12.09 8.23 23.85
CA LEU A 187 12.80 8.41 22.56
C LEU A 187 13.75 7.26 22.22
N ALA A 188 14.27 6.53 23.24
CA ALA A 188 15.13 5.39 23.00
C ALA A 188 14.43 4.27 22.20
N ASN A 189 13.11 4.18 22.26
CA ASN A 189 12.33 3.23 21.48
C ASN A 189 12.43 3.50 19.97
N ILE A 190 12.64 4.76 19.54
CA ILE A 190 12.84 5.10 18.12
C ILE A 190 14.14 4.45 17.62
N ALA A 191 15.23 4.55 18.38
CA ALA A 191 16.49 3.89 18.05
C ALA A 191 16.34 2.35 18.08
N LYS A 192 15.64 1.78 19.07
CA LYS A 192 15.32 0.37 19.12
C LYS A 192 14.58 -0.10 17.87
N PHE A 193 13.53 0.61 17.45
CA PHE A 193 12.75 0.24 16.27
C PHE A 193 13.57 0.39 14.98
N LYS A 194 14.49 1.38 14.90
CA LYS A 194 15.44 1.46 13.80
C LYS A 194 16.28 0.20 13.67
N THR A 195 16.82 -0.33 14.78
CA THR A 195 17.59 -1.57 14.75
C THR A 195 16.77 -2.79 14.35
N MET A 196 15.45 -2.73 14.53
CA MET A 196 14.51 -3.77 14.08
C MET A 196 14.13 -3.63 12.60
N GLY A 197 14.59 -2.57 11.91
CA GLY A 197 14.38 -2.35 10.48
C GLY A 197 13.20 -1.45 10.13
N VAL A 198 12.70 -0.65 11.08
CA VAL A 198 11.60 0.30 10.83
C VAL A 198 12.07 1.42 9.90
N ASN A 199 11.26 1.72 8.89
CA ASN A 199 11.53 2.72 7.86
C ASN A 199 10.75 4.02 8.08
N TYR A 200 9.49 3.96 8.58
CA TYR A 200 8.72 5.15 8.96
C TYR A 200 7.92 4.95 10.26
N ILE A 201 7.52 6.05 10.88
CA ILE A 201 6.55 6.08 11.96
C ILE A 201 5.50 7.14 11.63
N THR A 202 4.22 6.74 11.57
CA THR A 202 3.06 7.64 11.48
C THR A 202 2.82 8.24 12.86
N LEU A 203 2.85 9.57 12.99
CA LEU A 203 2.90 10.25 14.29
C LEU A 203 1.66 10.02 15.16
N CYS A 204 0.48 9.94 14.55
CA CYS A 204 -0.78 9.63 15.23
C CYS A 204 -1.69 8.79 14.33
N HIS A 205 -2.84 8.36 14.85
CA HIS A 205 -3.90 7.76 14.05
C HIS A 205 -5.21 8.56 14.23
N SER A 206 -6.30 7.95 14.67
CA SER A 206 -7.60 8.61 14.78
C SER A 206 -7.78 9.49 16.01
N TYR A 207 -6.78 9.60 16.88
CA TYR A 207 -6.84 10.38 18.12
C TYR A 207 -5.56 11.21 18.28
N ASP A 208 -5.72 12.37 18.95
CA ASP A 208 -4.59 13.13 19.45
C ASP A 208 -3.82 12.26 20.46
N ASN A 209 -2.50 12.34 20.43
CA ASN A 209 -1.64 11.58 21.33
C ASN A 209 -0.55 12.48 21.95
N ASP A 210 0.44 11.90 22.62
CA ASP A 210 1.50 12.69 23.25
C ASP A 210 2.43 13.38 22.21
N ILE A 211 2.29 13.07 20.91
CA ILE A 211 3.16 13.58 19.83
C ILE A 211 2.49 14.75 19.09
N CYS A 212 1.25 14.56 18.62
CA CYS A 212 0.57 15.55 17.80
C CYS A 212 -0.93 15.35 17.74
N ASP A 213 -1.62 16.35 17.18
CA ASP A 213 -3.02 16.29 16.89
C ASP A 213 -3.34 15.48 15.63
N SER A 214 -4.40 14.67 15.71
CA SER A 214 -4.99 13.94 14.59
C SER A 214 -5.91 14.83 13.76
N SER A 215 -6.11 14.48 12.49
CA SER A 215 -7.09 15.13 11.59
C SER A 215 -8.54 14.89 12.01
N THR A 216 -8.81 13.84 12.78
CA THR A 216 -10.17 13.37 13.11
C THR A 216 -10.90 14.24 14.13
N HIS A 217 -10.18 14.84 15.08
CA HIS A 217 -10.78 15.63 16.15
C HIS A 217 -10.89 17.11 15.78
N THR A 218 -12.04 17.72 16.09
CA THR A 218 -12.27 19.18 15.90
C THR A 218 -11.61 20.00 17.00
N LYS A 219 -11.64 19.51 18.24
CA LYS A 219 -10.92 20.13 19.37
C LYS A 219 -9.54 19.50 19.47
N LYS A 220 -8.51 20.30 19.24
CA LYS A 220 -7.11 19.88 19.26
C LYS A 220 -6.52 19.98 20.67
N GLU A 221 -5.61 19.06 21.01
CA GLU A 221 -4.93 19.07 22.31
C GLU A 221 -3.73 20.04 22.32
N TRP A 222 -2.98 20.07 21.19
CA TRP A 222 -1.68 20.77 21.12
C TRP A 222 -1.67 21.96 20.15
N ASP A 223 -2.70 22.11 19.33
CA ASP A 223 -2.70 23.00 18.18
C ASP A 223 -1.49 22.74 17.26
N GLY A 224 -1.27 21.45 16.95
CA GLY A 224 -0.18 20.97 16.09
C GLY A 224 0.70 19.90 16.75
N LEU A 225 2.03 20.09 16.73
CA LEU A 225 2.98 19.24 17.46
C LEU A 225 3.00 19.61 18.95
N SER A 226 3.07 18.58 19.81
CA SER A 226 3.42 18.78 21.22
C SER A 226 4.93 19.03 21.38
N PRO A 227 5.38 19.54 22.56
CA PRO A 227 6.81 19.63 22.86
C PRO A 227 7.54 18.27 22.77
N PHE A 228 6.89 17.18 23.18
CA PHE A 228 7.45 15.83 23.01
C PHE A 228 7.48 15.43 21.54
N GLY A 229 6.45 15.81 20.75
CA GLY A 229 6.39 15.57 19.31
C GLY A 229 7.54 16.22 18.54
N GLU A 230 7.97 17.42 18.95
CA GLU A 230 9.16 18.05 18.37
C GLU A 230 10.42 17.21 18.57
N GLU A 231 10.62 16.67 19.79
CA GLU A 231 11.77 15.81 20.09
C GLU A 231 11.68 14.47 19.35
N VAL A 232 10.46 13.91 19.19
CA VAL A 232 10.23 12.71 18.37
C VAL A 232 10.67 12.95 16.92
N VAL A 233 10.26 14.04 16.28
CA VAL A 233 10.63 14.37 14.90
C VAL A 233 12.16 14.53 14.76
N LYS A 234 12.80 15.23 15.69
CA LYS A 234 14.25 15.40 15.71
C LYS A 234 14.97 14.05 15.84
N GLU A 235 14.49 13.18 16.73
CA GLU A 235 15.07 11.85 16.94
C GLU A 235 14.85 10.94 15.73
N MET A 236 13.67 10.97 15.12
CA MET A 236 13.40 10.22 13.88
C MET A 236 14.35 10.64 12.76
N ASN A 237 14.58 11.95 12.58
CA ASN A 237 15.55 12.46 11.61
C ASN A 237 16.97 11.97 11.94
N ARG A 238 17.38 11.99 13.22
CA ARG A 238 18.70 11.51 13.66
C ARG A 238 18.92 10.02 13.38
N GLN A 239 17.86 9.21 13.54
CA GLN A 239 17.90 7.77 13.31
C GLN A 239 17.71 7.40 11.83
N GLY A 240 17.35 8.36 10.95
CA GLY A 240 17.01 8.08 9.56
C GLY A 240 15.73 7.25 9.43
N ILE A 241 14.72 7.55 10.25
CA ILE A 241 13.36 7.04 10.13
C ILE A 241 12.50 8.15 9.52
N MET A 242 11.77 7.85 8.45
CA MET A 242 10.88 8.82 7.81
C MET A 242 9.70 9.17 8.72
N VAL A 243 9.38 10.46 8.77
CA VAL A 243 8.16 10.94 9.47
C VAL A 243 6.98 10.79 8.53
N ASP A 244 5.98 9.99 8.92
CA ASP A 244 4.75 9.81 8.16
C ASP A 244 3.63 10.67 8.78
N MET A 245 3.04 11.51 7.94
CA MET A 245 2.01 12.48 8.31
C MET A 245 0.60 12.03 7.97
N SER A 246 0.40 10.81 7.53
CA SER A 246 -0.95 10.26 7.40
C SER A 246 -1.67 10.36 8.75
N HIS A 247 -2.96 10.63 8.74
CA HIS A 247 -3.82 10.89 9.91
C HIS A 247 -3.57 12.18 10.70
N ALA A 248 -2.43 12.84 10.53
CA ALA A 248 -2.11 14.04 11.28
C ALA A 248 -2.98 15.24 10.87
N SER A 249 -3.19 16.18 11.81
CA SER A 249 -3.88 17.43 11.51
C SER A 249 -3.06 18.28 10.54
N GLU A 250 -3.74 19.19 9.82
CA GLU A 250 -3.07 20.13 8.92
C GLU A 250 -2.01 20.96 9.66
N LYS A 251 -2.33 21.40 10.88
CA LYS A 251 -1.38 22.16 11.69
C LYS A 251 -0.17 21.34 12.08
N SER A 252 -0.35 20.09 12.51
CA SER A 252 0.75 19.14 12.79
C SER A 252 1.62 18.93 11.54
N PHE A 253 1.01 18.81 10.37
CA PHE A 253 1.74 18.67 9.10
C PHE A 253 2.67 19.87 8.85
N TRP A 254 2.16 21.10 8.99
CA TRP A 254 2.96 22.29 8.75
C TRP A 254 4.05 22.52 9.80
N ASP A 255 3.81 22.09 11.05
CA ASP A 255 4.84 22.17 12.10
C ASP A 255 5.98 21.19 11.80
N VAL A 256 5.65 19.95 11.35
CA VAL A 256 6.67 18.99 10.94
C VAL A 256 7.44 19.46 9.71
N ILE A 257 6.78 20.05 8.71
CA ILE A 257 7.47 20.62 7.53
C ILE A 257 8.52 21.67 7.93
N LYS A 258 8.22 22.48 8.94
CA LYS A 258 9.17 23.52 9.42
C LYS A 258 10.31 22.94 10.23
N LEU A 259 10.07 21.84 10.94
CA LEU A 259 11.01 21.25 11.89
C LEU A 259 11.90 20.18 11.26
N SER A 260 11.36 19.35 10.38
CA SER A 260 12.06 18.20 9.82
C SER A 260 13.20 18.64 8.91
N LYS A 261 14.34 18.01 9.07
CA LYS A 261 15.53 18.20 8.22
C LYS A 261 15.64 17.15 7.11
N ALA A 262 14.70 16.21 7.05
CA ALA A 262 14.62 15.17 6.06
C ALA A 262 13.24 15.21 5.37
N PRO A 263 13.11 14.68 4.15
CA PRO A 263 11.81 14.52 3.52
C PRO A 263 10.83 13.72 4.39
N ILE A 264 9.59 14.15 4.41
CA ILE A 264 8.48 13.46 5.08
C ILE A 264 7.65 12.70 4.07
N ILE A 265 6.79 11.80 4.53
CA ILE A 265 5.89 11.04 3.68
C ILE A 265 4.43 11.19 4.18
N CYS A 266 3.49 10.97 3.27
CA CYS A 266 2.08 10.73 3.55
C CYS A 266 1.74 9.37 2.96
N SER A 267 1.99 8.31 3.73
CA SER A 267 1.97 6.92 3.24
C SER A 267 0.63 6.51 2.64
N HIS A 268 -0.49 7.02 3.17
CA HIS A 268 -1.85 6.70 2.72
C HIS A 268 -2.83 7.86 2.91
N SER A 269 -2.44 9.05 2.46
CA SER A 269 -3.26 10.26 2.46
C SER A 269 -3.73 10.62 1.07
N SER A 270 -4.83 11.38 1.00
CA SER A 270 -5.36 11.95 -0.23
C SER A 270 -5.26 13.48 -0.20
N SER A 271 -5.19 14.12 -1.37
CA SER A 271 -5.19 15.58 -1.42
C SER A 271 -6.58 16.14 -1.06
N MET A 272 -6.63 17.29 -0.37
CA MET A 272 -7.87 17.96 0.00
C MET A 272 -8.77 18.25 -1.23
N ALA A 273 -8.20 18.46 -2.39
CA ALA A 273 -8.96 18.67 -3.62
C ALA A 273 -9.74 17.43 -4.10
N MET A 274 -9.29 16.24 -3.70
CA MET A 274 -9.93 14.95 -4.05
C MET A 274 -10.94 14.49 -2.99
N CYS A 275 -10.85 15.02 -1.77
CA CYS A 275 -11.66 14.62 -0.61
C CYS A 275 -12.67 15.72 -0.25
N LYS A 276 -13.49 16.17 -1.23
CA LYS A 276 -14.57 17.13 -1.00
C LYS A 276 -15.84 16.47 -0.48
#